data_4dbaf22985e13b2052fd0523fb5fc94a
#
_entry.id   4dbaf22985e13b2052fd0523fb5fc94a
#
_cell.length_a   1.000
_cell.length_b   1.000
_cell.length_c   1.000
_cell.angle_alpha   90.00
_cell.angle_beta   90.00
_cell.angle_gamma   90.00
#
_symmetry.space_group_name_H-M   'P 1'
#
loop_
_entity.id
_entity.type
_entity.pdbx_description
1 polymer ?
#
loop_
_entity_poly.entity_id
_entity_poly.type
_entity_poly.pdbx_seq_one_letter_code
_entity_poly.pdbx_strand_id
1 'polypeptide(L)'
;MIHLAFVMAFLPYNTLVVASGVAAVGCAAGVIGTFGVLRKRALVGDAAAHATLVGVALALLVTGQRNLAVLLVGGLVSAMVAIVLLVLIRKFTRTRDDAATAIVLSVSFGLGITLISGMVSRGIPGSGGLERFLLGHTASLTANDALLLGTVSVVGVLCIVVGLKEATMVAFDPPWPSCIMGYYTHNISYD
;
A
#
# COMPACT_ATOMS: atom_id res chain seq x y z
N MET A 1 -7.64 -11.75 31.02
CA MET A 1 -8.88 -11.79 30.22
C MET A 1 -9.99 -10.89 30.80
N ILE A 2 -10.26 -10.89 32.10
CA ILE A 2 -11.34 -10.10 32.74
C ILE A 2 -11.12 -8.58 32.57
N HIS A 3 -9.88 -8.08 32.71
CA HIS A 3 -9.57 -6.65 32.50
C HIS A 3 -9.82 -6.17 31.07
N LEU A 4 -9.56 -7.02 30.07
CA LEU A 4 -9.80 -6.68 28.65
C LEU A 4 -11.30 -6.59 28.36
N ALA A 5 -12.09 -7.52 28.90
CA ALA A 5 -13.54 -7.52 28.77
C ALA A 5 -14.18 -6.31 29.47
N PHE A 6 -13.63 -5.92 30.64
CA PHE A 6 -14.11 -4.77 31.38
C PHE A 6 -13.81 -3.45 30.65
N VAL A 7 -12.62 -3.29 30.07
CA VAL A 7 -12.27 -2.13 29.24
C VAL A 7 -13.14 -2.07 27.98
N MET A 8 -13.39 -3.19 27.34
CA MET A 8 -14.25 -3.28 26.14
C MET A 8 -15.71 -2.88 26.44
N ALA A 9 -16.22 -3.16 27.65
CA ALA A 9 -17.60 -2.84 28.03
C ALA A 9 -17.82 -1.33 28.27
N PHE A 10 -16.76 -0.57 28.56
CA PHE A 10 -16.82 0.87 28.79
C PHE A 10 -16.50 1.72 27.56
N LEU A 11 -16.04 1.11 26.45
CA LEU A 11 -15.71 1.85 25.24
C LEU A 11 -16.98 2.18 24.45
N PRO A 12 -17.16 3.42 23.98
CA PRO A 12 -18.27 3.78 23.10
C PRO A 12 -18.22 2.93 21.83
N TYR A 13 -19.38 2.54 21.34
CA TYR A 13 -19.55 1.69 20.16
C TYR A 13 -18.64 2.09 18.97
N ASN A 14 -18.54 3.40 18.72
CA ASN A 14 -17.70 3.92 17.65
C ASN A 14 -16.22 3.59 17.83
N THR A 15 -15.71 3.61 19.05
CA THR A 15 -14.31 3.26 19.34
C THR A 15 -14.03 1.77 19.09
N LEU A 16 -14.99 0.88 19.39
CA LEU A 16 -14.85 -0.54 19.10
C LEU A 16 -14.84 -0.82 17.58
N VAL A 17 -15.73 -0.14 16.84
CA VAL A 17 -15.79 -0.25 15.36
C VAL A 17 -14.48 0.21 14.74
N VAL A 18 -13.96 1.36 15.14
CA VAL A 18 -12.68 1.88 14.65
C VAL A 18 -11.53 0.96 15.02
N ALA A 19 -11.47 0.51 16.27
CA ALA A 19 -10.41 -0.37 16.76
C ALA A 19 -10.38 -1.70 15.99
N SER A 20 -11.55 -2.29 15.72
CA SER A 20 -11.63 -3.54 14.96
C SER A 20 -11.18 -3.37 13.50
N GLY A 21 -11.58 -2.27 12.85
CA GLY A 21 -11.16 -1.96 11.50
C GLY A 21 -9.64 -1.75 11.39
N VAL A 22 -9.07 -0.95 12.30
CA VAL A 22 -7.62 -0.70 12.34
C VAL A 22 -6.84 -1.99 12.67
N ALA A 23 -7.34 -2.81 13.59
CA ALA A 23 -6.71 -4.09 13.93
C ALA A 23 -6.70 -5.04 12.73
N ALA A 24 -7.80 -5.14 11.97
CA ALA A 24 -7.88 -5.97 10.77
C ALA A 24 -6.86 -5.53 9.70
N VAL A 25 -6.78 -4.21 9.43
CA VAL A 25 -5.79 -3.65 8.50
C VAL A 25 -4.37 -3.89 9.00
N GLY A 26 -4.11 -3.69 10.30
CA GLY A 26 -2.80 -3.93 10.93
C GLY A 26 -2.34 -5.39 10.80
N CYS A 27 -3.24 -6.35 11.06
CA CYS A 27 -2.95 -7.77 10.87
C CYS A 27 -2.63 -8.10 9.41
N ALA A 28 -3.43 -7.61 8.46
CA ALA A 28 -3.19 -7.80 7.04
C ALA A 28 -1.85 -7.20 6.61
N ALA A 29 -1.56 -5.96 7.01
CA ALA A 29 -0.31 -5.28 6.72
C ALA A 29 0.90 -6.01 7.32
N GLY A 30 0.76 -6.58 8.54
CA GLY A 30 1.81 -7.38 9.18
C GLY A 30 2.15 -8.64 8.39
N VAL A 31 1.13 -9.38 7.94
CA VAL A 31 1.32 -10.57 7.10
C VAL A 31 2.01 -10.20 5.79
N ILE A 32 1.51 -9.17 5.08
CA ILE A 32 2.09 -8.70 3.82
C ILE A 32 3.53 -8.23 4.02
N GLY A 33 3.76 -7.41 5.06
CA GLY A 33 5.04 -6.82 5.39
C GLY A 33 6.12 -7.86 5.66
N THR A 34 5.77 -8.99 6.30
CA THR A 34 6.71 -10.09 6.56
C THR A 34 7.35 -10.59 5.27
N PHE A 35 6.57 -10.77 4.19
CA PHE A 35 7.11 -11.20 2.90
C PHE A 35 8.01 -10.14 2.26
N GLY A 36 7.66 -8.85 2.42
CA GLY A 36 8.49 -7.74 1.96
C GLY A 36 9.87 -7.73 2.62
N VAL A 37 9.91 -7.94 3.94
CA VAL A 37 11.15 -8.00 4.72
C VAL A 37 11.98 -9.23 4.36
N LEU A 38 11.38 -10.41 4.29
CA LEU A 38 12.05 -11.66 3.92
C LEU A 38 12.73 -11.54 2.54
N ARG A 39 12.13 -10.81 1.62
CA ARG A 39 12.69 -10.56 0.29
C ARG A 39 13.67 -9.38 0.24
N LYS A 40 14.01 -8.76 1.37
CA LYS A 40 14.86 -7.55 1.43
C LYS A 40 14.32 -6.39 0.57
N ARG A 41 13.00 -6.30 0.39
CA ARG A 41 12.31 -5.31 -0.45
C ARG A 41 11.31 -4.48 0.36
N ALA A 42 11.57 -4.24 1.63
CA ALA A 42 10.69 -3.46 2.51
C ALA A 42 10.40 -2.05 1.95
N LEU A 43 11.38 -1.41 1.32
CA LEU A 43 11.24 -0.08 0.72
C LEU A 43 10.22 -0.01 -0.43
N VAL A 44 9.92 -1.14 -1.10
CA VAL A 44 8.89 -1.17 -2.15
C VAL A 44 7.50 -0.91 -1.58
N GLY A 45 7.24 -1.45 -0.38
CA GLY A 45 5.98 -1.18 0.34
C GLY A 45 5.82 0.30 0.68
N ASP A 46 6.90 0.94 1.10
CA ASP A 46 6.91 2.36 1.43
C ASP A 46 6.67 3.23 0.17
N ALA A 47 7.36 2.93 -0.92
CA ALA A 47 7.13 3.62 -2.20
C ALA A 47 5.68 3.45 -2.69
N ALA A 48 5.09 2.26 -2.56
CA ALA A 48 3.69 2.01 -2.89
C ALA A 48 2.75 2.81 -1.98
N ALA A 49 3.02 2.88 -0.67
CA ALA A 49 2.23 3.66 0.28
C ALA A 49 2.23 5.16 -0.08
N HIS A 50 3.38 5.74 -0.43
CA HIS A 50 3.45 7.13 -0.87
C HIS A 50 2.78 7.37 -2.23
N ALA A 51 2.79 6.39 -3.12
CA ALA A 51 2.09 6.47 -4.39
C ALA A 51 0.56 6.49 -4.21
N THR A 52 0.02 5.88 -3.16
CA THR A 52 -1.43 5.95 -2.88
C THR A 52 -1.92 7.38 -2.67
N LEU A 53 -1.07 8.28 -2.17
CA LEU A 53 -1.41 9.70 -1.97
C LEU A 53 -1.82 10.37 -3.29
N VAL A 54 -1.07 10.08 -4.37
CA VAL A 54 -1.38 10.61 -5.71
C VAL A 54 -2.74 10.08 -6.17
N GLY A 55 -2.98 8.78 -6.01
CA GLY A 55 -4.22 8.15 -6.43
C GLY A 55 -5.44 8.65 -5.66
N VAL A 56 -5.32 8.80 -4.36
CA VAL A 56 -6.38 9.34 -3.50
C VAL A 56 -6.69 10.80 -3.88
N ALA A 57 -5.66 11.63 -4.10
CA ALA A 57 -5.84 13.02 -4.53
C ALA A 57 -6.53 13.10 -5.89
N LEU A 58 -6.10 12.29 -6.88
CA LEU A 58 -6.73 12.24 -8.20
C LEU A 58 -8.18 11.73 -8.13
N ALA A 59 -8.45 10.69 -7.34
CA ALA A 59 -9.79 10.15 -7.17
C ALA A 59 -10.74 11.19 -6.60
N LEU A 60 -10.31 11.97 -5.60
CA LEU A 60 -11.10 13.07 -5.04
C LEU A 60 -11.30 14.18 -6.06
N LEU A 61 -10.29 14.52 -6.85
CA LEU A 61 -10.35 15.57 -7.85
C LEU A 61 -11.36 15.24 -8.96
N VAL A 62 -11.41 13.98 -9.38
CA VAL A 62 -12.31 13.51 -10.44
C VAL A 62 -13.74 13.36 -9.94
N THR A 63 -13.93 12.83 -8.75
CA THR A 63 -15.29 12.52 -8.24
C THR A 63 -15.92 13.65 -7.42
N GLY A 64 -15.11 14.53 -6.84
CA GLY A 64 -15.56 15.59 -5.94
C GLY A 64 -16.24 15.08 -4.66
N GLN A 65 -16.27 13.78 -4.44
CA GLN A 65 -16.96 13.12 -3.32
C GLN A 65 -15.98 12.32 -2.46
N ARG A 66 -16.20 12.38 -1.14
CA ARG A 66 -15.44 11.59 -0.16
C ARG A 66 -16.07 10.21 0.03
N ASN A 67 -16.01 9.39 -0.99
CA ASN A 67 -16.41 8.00 -0.87
C ASN A 67 -15.15 7.14 -0.62
N LEU A 68 -15.07 6.48 0.53
CA LEU A 68 -13.91 5.68 0.92
C LEU A 68 -13.57 4.61 -0.12
N ALA A 69 -14.58 3.96 -0.71
CA ALA A 69 -14.36 2.94 -1.73
C ALA A 69 -13.66 3.52 -2.97
N VAL A 70 -14.07 4.69 -3.43
CA VAL A 70 -13.46 5.37 -4.58
C VAL A 70 -12.02 5.80 -4.28
N LEU A 71 -11.78 6.33 -3.07
CA LEU A 71 -10.44 6.70 -2.63
C LEU A 71 -9.51 5.48 -2.53
N LEU A 72 -10.00 4.35 -2.02
CA LEU A 72 -9.24 3.10 -1.96
C LEU A 72 -8.90 2.57 -3.35
N VAL A 73 -9.86 2.58 -4.28
CA VAL A 73 -9.60 2.16 -5.67
C VAL A 73 -8.58 3.09 -6.33
N GLY A 74 -8.71 4.41 -6.16
CA GLY A 74 -7.74 5.38 -6.67
C GLY A 74 -6.33 5.13 -6.12
N GLY A 75 -6.22 4.92 -4.80
CA GLY A 75 -4.96 4.59 -4.15
C GLY A 75 -4.36 3.27 -4.66
N LEU A 76 -5.18 2.23 -4.82
CA LEU A 76 -4.74 0.93 -5.34
C LEU A 76 -4.20 1.05 -6.77
N VAL A 77 -4.92 1.71 -7.66
CA VAL A 77 -4.49 1.92 -9.05
C VAL A 77 -3.17 2.67 -9.10
N SER A 78 -3.02 3.73 -8.33
CA SER A 78 -1.79 4.51 -8.27
C SER A 78 -0.61 3.70 -7.69
N ALA A 79 -0.83 2.90 -6.67
CA ALA A 79 0.19 2.00 -6.13
C ALA A 79 0.63 0.96 -7.17
N MET A 80 -0.30 0.39 -7.93
CA MET A 80 0.03 -0.54 -9.03
C MET A 80 0.86 0.16 -10.12
N VAL A 81 0.49 1.36 -10.51
CA VAL A 81 1.26 2.16 -11.49
C VAL A 81 2.68 2.42 -10.98
N ALA A 82 2.85 2.76 -9.71
CA ALA A 82 4.16 2.98 -9.10
C ALA A 82 5.02 1.71 -9.08
N ILE A 83 4.43 0.55 -8.79
CA ILE A 83 5.13 -0.74 -8.84
C ILE A 83 5.55 -1.06 -10.28
N VAL A 84 4.68 -0.86 -11.25
CA VAL A 84 5.01 -1.05 -12.68
C VAL A 84 6.14 -0.12 -13.09
N LEU A 85 6.08 1.16 -12.71
CA LEU A 85 7.13 2.14 -12.99
C LEU A 85 8.46 1.72 -12.38
N LEU A 86 8.44 1.23 -11.13
CA LEU A 86 9.62 0.70 -10.46
C LEU A 86 10.26 -0.47 -11.23
N VAL A 87 9.43 -1.40 -11.70
CA VAL A 87 9.89 -2.55 -12.50
C VAL A 87 10.47 -2.09 -13.83
N LEU A 88 9.84 -1.10 -14.49
CA LEU A 88 10.34 -0.53 -15.74
C LEU A 88 11.69 0.16 -15.55
N ILE A 89 11.83 0.99 -14.51
CA ILE A 89 13.10 1.65 -14.20
C ILE A 89 14.20 0.61 -14.00
N ARG A 90 13.95 -0.44 -13.24
CA ARG A 90 14.92 -1.52 -13.00
C ARG A 90 15.28 -2.29 -14.28
N LYS A 91 14.32 -2.49 -15.17
CA LYS A 91 14.53 -3.23 -16.42
C LYS A 91 15.32 -2.43 -17.46
N PHE A 92 15.06 -1.12 -17.56
CA PHE A 92 15.64 -0.28 -18.61
C PHE A 92 16.87 0.53 -18.16
N THR A 93 17.12 0.61 -16.85
CA THR A 93 18.27 1.33 -16.30
C THR A 93 19.14 0.39 -15.47
N ARG A 94 20.46 0.64 -15.49
CA ARG A 94 21.43 -0.07 -14.62
C ARG A 94 21.43 0.49 -13.19
N THR A 95 20.29 0.99 -12.73
CA THR A 95 20.15 1.62 -11.42
C THR A 95 20.01 0.56 -10.34
N ARG A 96 20.67 0.77 -9.18
CA ARG A 96 20.53 -0.11 -8.01
C ARG A 96 19.08 -0.08 -7.52
N ASP A 97 18.62 -1.20 -7.00
CA ASP A 97 17.24 -1.39 -6.51
C ASP A 97 16.79 -0.31 -5.54
N ASP A 98 17.67 0.11 -4.62
CA ASP A 98 17.37 1.13 -3.63
C ASP A 98 17.20 2.52 -4.25
N ALA A 99 18.06 2.87 -5.23
CA ALA A 99 17.98 4.15 -5.92
C ALA A 99 16.71 4.26 -6.79
N ALA A 100 16.34 3.19 -7.50
CA ALA A 100 15.09 3.14 -8.27
C ALA A 100 13.86 3.33 -7.36
N THR A 101 13.87 2.67 -6.19
CA THR A 101 12.80 2.80 -5.21
C THR A 101 12.72 4.21 -4.64
N ALA A 102 13.86 4.82 -4.30
CA ALA A 102 13.93 6.19 -3.80
C ALA A 102 13.41 7.21 -4.82
N ILE A 103 13.70 7.04 -6.11
CA ILE A 103 13.18 7.90 -7.19
C ILE A 103 11.65 7.82 -7.24
N VAL A 104 11.09 6.60 -7.31
CA VAL A 104 9.62 6.42 -7.37
C VAL A 104 8.95 6.99 -6.13
N LEU A 105 9.52 6.75 -4.94
CA LEU A 105 9.01 7.28 -3.67
C LEU A 105 9.00 8.82 -3.68
N SER A 106 10.12 9.45 -4.01
CA SER A 106 10.26 10.91 -3.98
C SER A 106 9.33 11.59 -4.97
N VAL A 107 9.23 11.05 -6.20
CA VAL A 107 8.33 11.60 -7.23
C VAL A 107 6.87 11.44 -6.81
N SER A 108 6.49 10.25 -6.34
CA SER A 108 5.11 9.97 -5.91
C SER A 108 4.73 10.84 -4.72
N PHE A 109 5.59 10.95 -3.73
CA PHE A 109 5.35 11.80 -2.55
C PHE A 109 5.22 13.27 -2.93
N GLY A 110 6.16 13.79 -3.72
CA GLY A 110 6.16 15.19 -4.18
C GLY A 110 4.90 15.53 -4.99
N LEU A 111 4.52 14.65 -5.93
CA LEU A 111 3.28 14.82 -6.70
C LEU A 111 2.04 14.75 -5.79
N GLY A 112 1.98 13.81 -4.87
CA GLY A 112 0.85 13.67 -3.94
C GLY A 112 0.64 14.92 -3.11
N ILE A 113 1.70 15.40 -2.45
CA ILE A 113 1.65 16.63 -1.64
C ILE A 113 1.29 17.86 -2.48
N THR A 114 1.87 18.00 -3.66
CA THR A 114 1.57 19.13 -4.56
C THR A 114 0.12 19.14 -4.99
N LEU A 115 -0.44 17.99 -5.36
CA LEU A 115 -1.86 17.86 -5.72
C LEU A 115 -2.75 18.22 -4.54
N ILE A 116 -2.50 17.68 -3.35
CA ILE A 116 -3.30 17.94 -2.15
C ILE A 116 -3.24 19.43 -1.79
N SER A 117 -2.04 20.01 -1.74
CA SER A 117 -1.87 21.44 -1.44
C SER A 117 -2.56 22.34 -2.46
N GLY A 118 -2.47 21.98 -3.75
CA GLY A 118 -3.16 22.69 -4.83
C GLY A 118 -4.69 22.60 -4.74
N MET A 119 -5.22 21.49 -4.24
CA MET A 119 -6.67 21.33 -4.01
C MET A 119 -7.13 22.14 -2.81
N VAL A 120 -6.38 22.14 -1.73
CA VAL A 120 -6.68 22.91 -0.51
C VAL A 120 -6.65 24.42 -0.80
N SER A 121 -5.62 24.88 -1.52
CA SER A 121 -5.49 26.30 -1.88
C SER A 121 -6.60 26.82 -2.80
N ARG A 122 -7.17 25.95 -3.63
CA ARG A 122 -8.30 26.28 -4.52
C ARG A 122 -9.67 26.14 -3.85
N GLY A 123 -9.72 25.72 -2.58
CA GLY A 123 -10.98 25.54 -1.86
C GLY A 123 -11.88 24.44 -2.43
N ILE A 124 -11.27 23.40 -3.06
CA ILE A 124 -12.06 22.31 -3.64
C ILE A 124 -12.84 21.59 -2.52
N PRO A 125 -14.16 21.36 -2.68
CA PRO A 125 -14.95 20.67 -1.68
C PRO A 125 -14.35 19.31 -1.33
N GLY A 126 -14.22 19.01 -0.04
CA GLY A 126 -13.64 17.75 0.42
C GLY A 126 -12.11 17.76 0.64
N SER A 127 -11.36 18.73 0.10
CA SER A 127 -9.91 18.81 0.27
C SER A 127 -9.45 19.11 1.69
N GLY A 128 -10.13 20.03 2.40
CA GLY A 128 -9.77 20.43 3.77
C GLY A 128 -9.87 19.35 4.83
N GLY A 129 -10.46 18.20 4.51
CA GLY A 129 -10.44 17.05 5.40
C GLY A 129 -9.56 15.91 4.90
N LEU A 130 -9.00 16.00 3.69
CA LEU A 130 -8.08 15.00 3.17
C LEU A 130 -6.78 15.00 3.97
N GLU A 131 -6.30 16.17 4.37
CA GLU A 131 -5.15 16.31 5.27
C GLU A 131 -5.40 15.60 6.60
N ARG A 132 -6.58 15.80 7.20
CA ARG A 132 -6.96 15.10 8.44
C ARG A 132 -7.11 13.58 8.23
N PHE A 133 -7.61 13.16 7.08
CA PHE A 133 -7.73 11.75 6.72
C PHE A 133 -6.34 11.09 6.56
N LEU A 134 -5.40 11.76 5.92
CA LEU A 134 -4.02 11.31 5.76
C LEU A 134 -3.24 11.28 7.08
N LEU A 135 -3.53 12.21 7.99
CA LEU A 135 -2.95 12.26 9.33
C LEU A 135 -3.60 11.25 10.31
N GLY A 136 -4.48 10.37 9.81
CA GLY A 136 -5.04 9.28 10.60
C GLY A 136 -6.19 9.69 11.54
N HIS A 137 -7.05 10.64 11.14
CA HIS A 137 -8.24 11.00 11.90
C HIS A 137 -9.28 9.86 11.86
N THR A 138 -8.97 8.79 12.57
CA THR A 138 -9.81 7.59 12.70
C THR A 138 -11.16 7.87 13.36
N ALA A 139 -11.29 8.99 14.07
CA ALA A 139 -12.52 9.37 14.76
C ALA A 139 -13.73 9.64 13.83
N SER A 140 -13.51 9.82 12.52
CA SER A 140 -14.57 10.06 11.53
C SER A 140 -14.98 8.81 10.75
N LEU A 141 -14.42 7.63 11.06
CA LEU A 141 -14.78 6.37 10.42
C LEU A 141 -16.21 5.96 10.81
N THR A 142 -17.01 5.68 9.79
CA THR A 142 -18.35 5.11 9.98
C THR A 142 -18.28 3.60 10.11
N ALA A 143 -19.35 2.97 10.60
CA ALA A 143 -19.43 1.51 10.69
C ALA A 143 -19.30 0.85 9.30
N ASN A 144 -19.85 1.47 8.25
CA ASN A 144 -19.71 1.00 6.88
C ASN A 144 -18.25 1.07 6.39
N ASP A 145 -17.52 2.12 6.74
CA ASP A 145 -16.11 2.26 6.39
C ASP A 145 -15.25 1.19 7.08
N ALA A 146 -15.53 0.92 8.36
CA ALA A 146 -14.84 -0.13 9.10
C ALA A 146 -15.12 -1.52 8.52
N LEU A 147 -16.35 -1.79 8.09
CA LEU A 147 -16.71 -3.04 7.44
C LEU A 147 -16.02 -3.17 6.08
N LEU A 148 -15.93 -2.10 5.31
CA LEU A 148 -15.22 -2.07 4.03
C LEU A 148 -13.72 -2.30 4.23
N LEU A 149 -13.10 -1.66 5.19
CA LEU A 149 -11.69 -1.89 5.55
C LEU A 149 -11.46 -3.34 6.00
N GLY A 150 -12.36 -3.89 6.80
CA GLY A 150 -12.32 -5.29 7.24
C GLY A 150 -12.41 -6.27 6.08
N THR A 151 -13.34 -6.05 5.14
CA THR A 151 -13.48 -6.92 3.96
C THR A 151 -12.24 -6.85 3.05
N VAL A 152 -11.72 -5.66 2.79
CA VAL A 152 -10.49 -5.48 2.00
C VAL A 152 -9.30 -6.17 2.68
N SER A 153 -9.20 -6.07 4.01
CA SER A 153 -8.13 -6.74 4.78
C SER A 153 -8.23 -8.25 4.69
N VAL A 154 -9.43 -8.82 4.84
CA VAL A 154 -9.68 -10.27 4.71
C VAL A 154 -9.34 -10.75 3.30
N VAL A 155 -9.78 -10.03 2.28
CA VAL A 155 -9.45 -10.37 0.88
C VAL A 155 -7.93 -10.30 0.66
N GLY A 156 -7.26 -9.29 1.17
CA GLY A 156 -5.80 -9.16 1.08
C GLY A 156 -5.07 -10.34 1.74
N VAL A 157 -5.47 -10.72 2.94
CA VAL A 157 -4.91 -11.90 3.64
C VAL A 157 -5.20 -13.19 2.88
N LEU A 158 -6.42 -13.38 2.38
CA LEU A 158 -6.80 -14.54 1.57
C LEU A 158 -5.95 -14.65 0.29
N CYS A 159 -5.76 -13.55 -0.43
CA CYS A 159 -4.90 -13.52 -1.61
C CYS A 159 -3.48 -13.96 -1.28
N ILE A 160 -2.95 -13.54 -0.12
CA ILE A 160 -1.63 -13.97 0.31
C ILE A 160 -1.62 -15.45 0.72
N VAL A 161 -2.60 -15.90 1.49
CA VAL A 161 -2.69 -17.31 1.92
C VAL A 161 -2.77 -18.24 0.71
N VAL A 162 -3.56 -17.88 -0.31
CA VAL A 162 -3.65 -18.63 -1.58
C VAL A 162 -2.31 -18.57 -2.33
N GLY A 163 -1.66 -17.40 -2.36
CA GLY A 163 -0.34 -17.21 -2.97
C GLY A 163 0.83 -17.65 -2.09
N LEU A 164 0.61 -18.13 -0.87
CA LEU A 164 1.67 -18.52 0.08
C LEU A 164 2.62 -19.57 -0.51
N LYS A 165 2.09 -20.55 -1.18
CA LYS A 165 2.88 -21.61 -1.83
C LYS A 165 3.82 -21.04 -2.89
N GLU A 166 3.28 -20.17 -3.74
CA GLU A 166 4.05 -19.48 -4.79
C GLU A 166 5.03 -18.49 -4.16
N ALA A 167 4.58 -17.72 -3.18
CA ALA A 167 5.39 -16.73 -2.50
C ALA A 167 6.55 -17.35 -1.70
N THR A 168 6.34 -18.49 -1.03
CA THR A 168 7.38 -19.20 -0.30
C THR A 168 8.36 -19.88 -1.26
N MET A 169 7.89 -20.52 -2.32
CA MET A 169 8.77 -21.08 -3.35
C MET A 169 9.69 -19.99 -3.92
N VAL A 170 9.13 -18.84 -4.28
CA VAL A 170 9.92 -17.74 -4.84
C VAL A 170 10.78 -17.04 -3.78
N ALA A 171 10.48 -17.15 -2.47
CA ALA A 171 11.27 -16.53 -1.40
C ALA A 171 12.45 -17.38 -0.95
N PHE A 172 12.30 -18.69 -0.89
CA PHE A 172 13.29 -19.62 -0.32
C PHE A 172 14.00 -20.47 -1.38
N ASP A 173 13.35 -20.71 -2.50
CA ASP A 173 13.95 -21.43 -3.61
C ASP A 173 13.88 -20.51 -4.84
N PRO A 174 14.98 -19.82 -5.23
CA PRO A 174 14.95 -18.98 -6.40
C PRO A 174 14.60 -19.85 -7.60
N PRO A 175 13.39 -19.67 -8.16
CA PRO A 175 12.95 -20.59 -9.19
C PRO A 175 13.84 -20.41 -10.41
N TRP A 176 14.44 -21.47 -10.80
CA TRP A 176 14.84 -21.81 -12.16
C TRP A 176 14.88 -20.64 -13.19
N PRO A 177 15.77 -19.69 -13.05
CA PRO A 177 16.21 -18.94 -14.23
C PRO A 177 17.24 -19.76 -15.02
N SER A 178 17.70 -20.88 -14.46
CA SER A 178 18.76 -21.67 -15.08
C SER A 178 18.36 -22.32 -16.41
N CYS A 179 17.09 -22.57 -16.66
CA CYS A 179 16.68 -23.08 -18.00
C CYS A 179 16.48 -21.98 -19.05
N ILE A 180 16.22 -20.73 -18.66
CA ILE A 180 16.05 -19.65 -19.62
C ILE A 180 17.28 -18.74 -19.67
N MET A 181 18.04 -18.63 -18.60
CA MET A 181 19.24 -17.80 -18.50
C MET A 181 20.55 -18.58 -18.75
N GLY A 182 20.49 -19.89 -18.86
CA GLY A 182 21.61 -20.73 -19.33
C GLY A 182 22.10 -20.40 -20.73
N TYR A 183 21.31 -19.62 -21.49
CA TYR A 183 21.70 -19.12 -22.79
C TYR A 183 22.51 -17.79 -22.75
N TYR A 184 22.48 -17.09 -21.61
CA TYR A 184 23.15 -15.78 -21.49
C TYR A 184 24.44 -15.79 -20.67
N THR A 185 24.69 -16.82 -19.88
CA THR A 185 25.91 -16.88 -19.03
C THR A 185 27.10 -17.57 -19.68
N HIS A 186 26.91 -18.21 -20.84
CA HIS A 186 28.02 -18.88 -21.55
C HIS A 186 28.88 -17.92 -22.41
N ASN A 187 28.56 -16.62 -22.44
CA ASN A 187 29.31 -15.64 -23.27
C ASN A 187 30.01 -14.53 -22.48
N ILE A 188 30.19 -14.69 -21.17
CA ILE A 188 31.11 -13.85 -20.40
C ILE A 188 32.26 -14.75 -19.94
N SER A 189 33.05 -15.16 -20.91
CA SER A 189 34.39 -15.69 -20.68
C SER A 189 35.30 -14.51 -20.37
N TYR A 190 36.03 -14.66 -19.32
CA TYR A 190 37.05 -13.76 -18.81
C TYR A 190 38.07 -13.42 -19.93
N ASP A 191 38.25 -12.11 -20.20
CA ASP A 191 39.50 -11.50 -20.63
C ASP A 191 39.74 -10.29 -19.73
#